data_45e7f81514c5fc7203d3954b23f835aa
#
_entry.id   45e7f81514c5fc7203d3954b23f835aa
#
_cell.length_a   1.000
_cell.length_b   1.000
_cell.length_c   1.000
_cell.angle_alpha   90.00
_cell.angle_beta   90.00
_cell.angle_gamma   90.00
#
_symmetry.space_group_name_H-M   'P 1'
#
loop_
_entity.id
_entity.type
_entity.pdbx_description
1 polymer ?
#
loop_
_entity_poly.entity_id
_entity_poly.type
_entity_poly.pdbx_seq_one_letter_code
_entity_poly.pdbx_strand_id
1 'polypeptide(L)'
;MIKELLEQLAPLDAQIAALRGGAQDEESQMAAITAHASELAELAVEEDEILRCCGPLTAEDRVFLARHPERPHIDETINALFTDFFEQCGDRQCREDSAILGGIARFHGMPVTVIGHRKGSTLEENMACNFGMPGPEGYRKALRLMKQAEKFGRPIITFIDTPGAYPGKEAEERGQGEAIARNLMEMSGLTVPVIAVVTGEGSSGGALALGVANHILMLENAVYSVLSPEGFASILWKDSSRSGEACEIMKEAACRNTTGFTMWSARRRRRASSSS
;
A
#
# COMPACT_ATOMS: atom_id res chain seq x y z
N MET A 1 3.07 -20.79 -9.22
CA MET A 1 1.84 -21.17 -8.50
C MET A 1 0.83 -20.02 -8.45
N ILE A 2 1.14 -18.88 -7.86
CA ILE A 2 0.17 -17.77 -7.75
C ILE A 2 -0.24 -17.17 -9.11
N LYS A 3 0.66 -17.08 -10.09
CA LYS A 3 0.36 -16.59 -11.44
C LYS A 3 -0.66 -17.48 -12.14
N GLU A 4 -0.49 -18.79 -12.10
CA GLU A 4 -1.42 -19.77 -12.66
C GLU A 4 -2.79 -19.69 -11.99
N LEU A 5 -2.81 -19.44 -10.68
CA LEU A 5 -4.05 -19.23 -9.93
C LEU A 5 -4.77 -17.97 -10.38
N LEU A 6 -4.07 -16.87 -10.53
CA LEU A 6 -4.66 -15.60 -11.01
C LEU A 6 -5.19 -15.74 -12.45
N GLU A 7 -4.49 -16.51 -13.31
CA GLU A 7 -4.99 -16.83 -14.65
C GLU A 7 -6.28 -17.64 -14.62
N GLN A 8 -6.47 -18.51 -13.61
CA GLN A 8 -7.72 -19.27 -13.42
C GLN A 8 -8.84 -18.40 -12.84
N LEU A 9 -8.51 -17.42 -11.99
CA LEU A 9 -9.48 -16.52 -11.38
C LEU A 9 -9.94 -15.39 -12.31
N ALA A 10 -9.07 -14.92 -13.22
CA ALA A 10 -9.36 -13.81 -14.11
C ALA A 10 -10.68 -13.94 -14.90
N PRO A 11 -11.05 -15.10 -15.49
CA PRO A 11 -12.33 -15.24 -16.19
C PRO A 11 -13.53 -15.17 -15.23
N LEU A 12 -13.40 -15.63 -13.99
CA LEU A 12 -14.46 -15.55 -12.96
C LEU A 12 -14.64 -14.11 -12.50
N ASP A 13 -13.55 -13.42 -12.23
CA ASP A 13 -13.56 -12.00 -11.86
C ASP A 13 -14.20 -11.14 -12.95
N ALA A 14 -13.92 -11.43 -14.23
CA ALA A 14 -14.54 -10.75 -15.36
C ALA A 14 -16.06 -11.02 -15.44
N GLN A 15 -16.50 -12.24 -15.18
CA GLN A 15 -17.95 -12.58 -15.14
C GLN A 15 -18.63 -11.88 -13.96
N ILE A 16 -18.03 -11.93 -12.77
CA ILE A 16 -18.55 -11.25 -11.57
C ILE A 16 -18.67 -9.74 -11.83
N ALA A 17 -17.66 -9.13 -12.45
CA ALA A 17 -17.67 -7.72 -12.79
C ALA A 17 -18.78 -7.37 -13.80
N ALA A 18 -18.98 -8.21 -14.82
CA ALA A 18 -20.04 -8.05 -15.82
C ALA A 18 -21.44 -8.12 -15.20
N LEU A 19 -21.67 -9.10 -14.30
CA LEU A 19 -22.96 -9.28 -13.62
C LEU A 19 -23.28 -8.18 -12.61
N ARG A 20 -22.27 -7.56 -12.01
CA ARG A 20 -22.43 -6.42 -11.10
C ARG A 20 -22.80 -5.12 -11.82
N GLY A 21 -22.67 -5.09 -13.16
CA GLY A 21 -22.96 -3.93 -13.99
C GLY A 21 -21.93 -2.82 -13.83
N GLY A 22 -21.54 -2.20 -14.96
CA GLY A 22 -20.68 -1.00 -14.96
C GLY A 22 -21.47 0.30 -14.68
N ALA A 23 -22.54 0.23 -13.89
CA ALA A 23 -23.37 1.40 -13.59
C ALA A 23 -22.65 2.39 -12.69
N GLN A 24 -22.81 3.68 -12.98
CA GLN A 24 -22.13 4.76 -12.26
C GLN A 24 -22.86 5.17 -10.96
N ASP A 25 -24.04 4.63 -10.70
CA ASP A 25 -24.85 4.94 -9.51
C ASP A 25 -25.11 3.70 -8.65
N GLU A 26 -25.19 3.91 -7.33
CA GLU A 26 -25.36 2.85 -6.33
C GLU A 26 -26.68 2.09 -6.47
N GLU A 27 -27.76 2.75 -6.91
CA GLU A 27 -29.08 2.15 -7.06
C GLU A 27 -29.12 1.14 -8.21
N SER A 28 -28.53 1.49 -9.35
CA SER A 28 -28.37 0.59 -10.50
C SER A 28 -27.45 -0.58 -10.21
N GLN A 29 -26.37 -0.36 -9.45
CA GLN A 29 -25.48 -1.46 -9.00
C GLN A 29 -26.23 -2.42 -8.07
N MET A 30 -26.98 -1.93 -7.11
CA MET A 30 -27.75 -2.77 -6.19
C MET A 30 -28.85 -3.55 -6.91
N ALA A 31 -29.51 -2.95 -7.90
CA ALA A 31 -30.47 -3.65 -8.73
C ALA A 31 -29.86 -4.78 -9.55
N ALA A 32 -28.68 -4.57 -10.15
CA ALA A 32 -27.94 -5.59 -10.88
C ALA A 32 -27.49 -6.75 -9.97
N ILE A 33 -26.93 -6.45 -8.80
CA ILE A 33 -26.53 -7.46 -7.80
C ILE A 33 -27.75 -8.29 -7.34
N THR A 34 -28.90 -7.65 -7.14
CA THR A 34 -30.13 -8.33 -6.73
C THR A 34 -30.67 -9.24 -7.84
N ALA A 35 -30.64 -8.76 -9.11
CA ALA A 35 -31.10 -9.51 -10.26
C ALA A 35 -30.25 -10.77 -10.52
N HIS A 36 -28.95 -10.73 -10.25
CA HIS A 36 -28.01 -11.83 -10.50
C HIS A 36 -27.49 -12.51 -9.21
N ALA A 37 -28.23 -12.38 -8.10
CA ALA A 37 -27.76 -12.84 -6.78
C ALA A 37 -27.41 -14.35 -6.74
N SER A 38 -28.17 -15.21 -7.43
CA SER A 38 -27.90 -16.65 -7.46
C SER A 38 -26.62 -16.97 -8.23
N GLU A 39 -26.47 -16.36 -9.42
CA GLU A 39 -25.32 -16.56 -10.29
C GLU A 39 -24.03 -16.02 -9.66
N LEU A 40 -24.11 -14.85 -9.03
CA LEU A 40 -22.99 -14.28 -8.24
C LEU A 40 -22.60 -15.16 -7.05
N ALA A 41 -23.57 -15.82 -6.42
CA ALA A 41 -23.31 -16.75 -5.33
C ALA A 41 -22.60 -18.04 -5.81
N GLU A 42 -22.99 -18.56 -6.97
CA GLU A 42 -22.35 -19.73 -7.58
C GLU A 42 -20.89 -19.41 -7.97
N LEU A 43 -20.65 -18.28 -8.64
CA LEU A 43 -19.30 -17.85 -9.01
C LEU A 43 -18.41 -17.60 -7.78
N ALA A 44 -18.97 -17.06 -6.71
CA ALA A 44 -18.24 -16.87 -5.45
C ALA A 44 -17.85 -18.20 -4.77
N VAL A 45 -18.66 -19.22 -4.91
CA VAL A 45 -18.32 -20.59 -4.43
C VAL A 45 -17.20 -21.18 -5.27
N GLU A 46 -17.26 -21.04 -6.59
CA GLU A 46 -16.21 -21.51 -7.49
C GLU A 46 -14.87 -20.79 -7.23
N GLU A 47 -14.89 -19.46 -7.04
CA GLU A 47 -13.73 -18.67 -6.62
C GLU A 47 -13.14 -19.20 -5.30
N ASP A 48 -13.99 -19.45 -4.29
CA ASP A 48 -13.58 -19.98 -2.99
C ASP A 48 -12.98 -21.40 -3.10
N GLU A 49 -13.49 -22.25 -3.98
CA GLU A 49 -12.94 -23.59 -4.23
C GLU A 49 -11.55 -23.54 -4.85
N ILE A 50 -11.36 -22.70 -5.86
CA ILE A 50 -10.05 -22.46 -6.49
C ILE A 50 -9.05 -21.93 -5.45
N LEU A 51 -9.46 -20.95 -4.63
CA LEU A 51 -8.62 -20.39 -3.57
C LEU A 51 -8.26 -21.41 -2.48
N ARG A 52 -9.16 -22.35 -2.16
CA ARG A 52 -8.89 -23.43 -1.18
C ARG A 52 -7.93 -24.48 -1.69
N CYS A 53 -7.89 -24.69 -3.01
CA CYS A 53 -6.93 -25.60 -3.63
C CYS A 53 -5.51 -25.03 -3.66
N CYS A 54 -5.35 -23.73 -3.37
CA CYS A 54 -4.05 -23.12 -3.24
C CYS A 54 -3.32 -23.63 -2.00
N GLY A 55 -2.15 -24.17 -2.20
CA GLY A 55 -1.21 -24.48 -1.12
C GLY A 55 -0.74 -23.22 -0.39
N PRO A 56 0.07 -23.37 0.64
CA PRO A 56 0.64 -22.23 1.35
C PRO A 56 1.50 -21.39 0.40
N LEU A 57 1.25 -20.06 0.38
CA LEU A 57 2.00 -19.13 -0.45
C LEU A 57 3.49 -19.14 -0.08
N THR A 58 4.35 -19.22 -1.07
CA THR A 58 5.80 -19.05 -0.91
C THR A 58 6.14 -17.58 -0.61
N ALA A 59 7.38 -17.32 -0.19
CA ALA A 59 7.84 -15.94 0.00
C ALA A 59 7.84 -15.14 -1.32
N GLU A 60 8.18 -15.78 -2.42
CA GLU A 60 8.14 -15.19 -3.76
C GLU A 60 6.71 -14.83 -4.18
N ASP A 61 5.72 -15.72 -3.94
CA ASP A 61 4.32 -15.43 -4.20
C ASP A 61 3.82 -14.22 -3.41
N ARG A 62 4.27 -14.05 -2.15
CA ARG A 62 3.91 -12.89 -1.33
C ARG A 62 4.51 -11.58 -1.88
N VAL A 63 5.76 -11.61 -2.34
CA VAL A 63 6.39 -10.46 -2.99
C VAL A 63 5.64 -10.11 -4.27
N PHE A 64 5.27 -11.11 -5.06
CA PHE A 64 4.47 -10.89 -6.27
C PHE A 64 3.12 -10.23 -5.96
N LEU A 65 2.39 -10.73 -4.95
CA LEU A 65 1.12 -10.16 -4.52
C LEU A 65 1.27 -8.73 -3.94
N ALA A 66 2.35 -8.48 -3.19
CA ALA A 66 2.62 -7.15 -2.67
C ALA A 66 2.79 -6.09 -3.75
N ARG A 67 3.31 -6.51 -4.92
CA ARG A 67 3.59 -5.66 -6.09
C ARG A 67 2.49 -5.68 -7.14
N HIS A 68 1.43 -6.47 -6.93
CA HIS A 68 0.40 -6.66 -7.95
C HIS A 68 -0.28 -5.33 -8.30
N PRO A 69 -0.44 -4.99 -9.60
CA PRO A 69 -1.00 -3.69 -10.02
C PRO A 69 -2.44 -3.46 -9.56
N GLU A 70 -3.23 -4.51 -9.43
CA GLU A 70 -4.63 -4.45 -8.99
C GLU A 70 -4.78 -4.45 -7.45
N ARG A 71 -3.67 -4.39 -6.71
CA ARG A 71 -3.73 -4.23 -5.27
C ARG A 71 -4.27 -2.83 -4.95
N PRO A 72 -5.21 -2.69 -3.99
CA PRO A 72 -5.78 -1.38 -3.67
C PRO A 72 -4.71 -0.35 -3.31
N HIS A 73 -4.70 0.76 -4.03
CA HIS A 73 -3.79 1.88 -3.80
C HIS A 73 -4.32 2.83 -2.72
N ILE A 74 -3.51 3.83 -2.38
CA ILE A 74 -3.85 4.78 -1.31
C ILE A 74 -5.13 5.57 -1.62
N ASP A 75 -5.38 5.93 -2.87
CA ASP A 75 -6.56 6.68 -3.29
C ASP A 75 -7.85 5.89 -2.96
N GLU A 76 -7.90 4.61 -3.30
CA GLU A 76 -9.00 3.72 -2.98
C GLU A 76 -9.12 3.49 -1.47
N THR A 77 -7.98 3.36 -0.79
CA THR A 77 -7.92 3.19 0.66
C THR A 77 -8.49 4.42 1.37
N ILE A 78 -8.17 5.62 0.91
CA ILE A 78 -8.70 6.86 1.46
C ILE A 78 -10.21 6.93 1.23
N ASN A 79 -10.68 6.67 0.02
CA ASN A 79 -12.11 6.70 -0.31
C ASN A 79 -12.92 5.67 0.49
N ALA A 80 -12.33 4.52 0.84
CA ALA A 80 -13.01 3.46 1.58
C ALA A 80 -13.05 3.67 3.09
N LEU A 81 -12.06 4.36 3.67
CA LEU A 81 -11.87 4.45 5.13
C LEU A 81 -12.14 5.82 5.71
N PHE A 82 -12.08 6.87 4.89
CA PHE A 82 -12.12 8.25 5.38
C PHE A 82 -13.22 9.05 4.67
N THR A 83 -13.70 10.07 5.36
CA THR A 83 -14.59 11.10 4.81
C THR A 83 -13.90 12.46 4.81
N ASP A 84 -14.41 13.39 4.01
CA ASP A 84 -13.95 14.79 3.96
C ASP A 84 -12.44 14.92 3.70
N PHE A 85 -11.88 14.05 2.85
CA PHE A 85 -10.45 14.13 2.53
C PHE A 85 -10.14 15.41 1.75
N PHE A 86 -9.23 16.18 2.29
CA PHE A 86 -8.70 17.40 1.68
C PHE A 86 -7.19 17.28 1.47
N GLU A 87 -6.78 17.08 0.22
CA GLU A 87 -5.39 16.94 -0.16
C GLU A 87 -4.61 18.25 0.07
N GLN A 88 -3.39 18.13 0.55
CA GLN A 88 -2.47 19.25 0.76
C GLN A 88 -1.17 19.03 -0.01
N CYS A 89 -1.03 19.73 -1.12
CA CYS A 89 0.10 19.63 -2.04
C CYS A 89 1.33 20.44 -1.62
N GLY A 90 2.48 20.06 -2.16
CA GLY A 90 3.75 20.78 -2.10
C GLY A 90 4.53 20.65 -0.79
N ASP A 91 5.85 20.67 -0.93
CA ASP A 91 6.78 20.68 0.21
C ASP A 91 6.97 22.08 0.81
N ARG A 92 6.41 23.11 0.19
CA ARG A 92 6.56 24.54 0.55
C ARG A 92 8.00 25.08 0.40
N GLN A 93 8.86 24.36 -0.30
CA GLN A 93 10.25 24.74 -0.54
C GLN A 93 10.60 24.76 -2.03
N CYS A 94 10.28 23.68 -2.74
CA CYS A 94 10.69 23.48 -4.12
C CYS A 94 9.48 23.18 -5.03
N ARG A 95 8.79 22.04 -4.81
CA ARG A 95 7.72 21.60 -5.71
C ARG A 95 6.80 20.55 -5.07
N GLU A 96 5.82 20.09 -5.85
CA GLU A 96 5.00 18.92 -5.56
C GLU A 96 5.76 17.63 -5.91
N ASP A 97 5.44 16.56 -5.19
CA ASP A 97 5.80 15.19 -5.51
C ASP A 97 4.55 14.30 -5.45
N SER A 98 4.12 13.84 -6.60
CA SER A 98 2.92 13.02 -6.76
C SER A 98 3.05 11.63 -6.16
N ALA A 99 4.27 11.16 -5.87
CA ALA A 99 4.52 9.86 -5.23
C ALA A 99 4.12 9.84 -3.74
N ILE A 100 3.82 11.00 -3.15
CA ILE A 100 3.23 11.12 -1.81
C ILE A 100 1.88 11.80 -1.90
N LEU A 101 0.83 11.08 -1.51
CA LEU A 101 -0.50 11.64 -1.26
C LEU A 101 -0.61 11.97 0.22
N GLY A 102 -1.12 13.15 0.55
CA GLY A 102 -1.31 13.50 1.95
C GLY A 102 -2.29 14.65 2.16
N GLY A 103 -2.98 14.62 3.29
CA GLY A 103 -3.99 15.61 3.59
C GLY A 103 -4.66 15.41 4.95
N ILE A 104 -5.76 16.11 5.13
CA ILE A 104 -6.62 16.02 6.32
C ILE A 104 -7.88 15.27 5.93
N ALA A 105 -8.35 14.40 6.82
CA ALA A 105 -9.57 13.63 6.63
C ALA A 105 -10.29 13.42 7.96
N ARG A 106 -11.44 12.74 7.90
CA ARG A 106 -12.12 12.20 9.09
C ARG A 106 -12.12 10.69 9.07
N PHE A 107 -11.74 10.10 10.19
CA PHE A 107 -11.84 8.67 10.45
C PHE A 107 -12.88 8.44 11.55
N HIS A 108 -14.03 7.87 11.22
CA HIS A 108 -15.18 7.76 12.14
C HIS A 108 -15.51 9.08 12.85
N GLY A 109 -15.53 10.18 12.09
CA GLY A 109 -15.82 11.54 12.60
C GLY A 109 -14.65 12.26 13.26
N MET A 110 -13.56 11.57 13.60
CA MET A 110 -12.37 12.15 14.21
C MET A 110 -11.45 12.76 13.14
N PRO A 111 -11.01 14.02 13.28
CA PRO A 111 -10.06 14.60 12.34
C PRO A 111 -8.68 13.95 12.47
N VAL A 112 -8.14 13.50 11.36
CA VAL A 112 -6.83 12.83 11.25
C VAL A 112 -6.01 13.43 10.12
N THR A 113 -4.70 13.23 10.16
CA THR A 113 -3.82 13.50 9.02
C THR A 113 -3.46 12.17 8.37
N VAL A 114 -3.70 12.06 7.07
CA VAL A 114 -3.42 10.85 6.27
C VAL A 114 -2.28 11.16 5.32
N ILE A 115 -1.29 10.29 5.26
CA ILE A 115 -0.11 10.43 4.39
C ILE A 115 0.24 9.04 3.85
N GLY A 116 0.60 8.92 2.58
CA GLY A 116 1.10 7.63 2.10
C GLY A 116 1.72 7.69 0.72
N HIS A 117 2.36 6.60 0.37
CA HIS A 117 2.93 6.42 -0.95
C HIS A 117 1.82 6.21 -1.97
N ARG A 118 1.96 6.88 -3.11
CA ARG A 118 1.00 6.80 -4.22
C ARG A 118 1.63 6.07 -5.40
N LYS A 119 0.96 5.04 -5.87
CA LYS A 119 1.16 4.39 -7.15
C LYS A 119 -0.04 4.69 -8.04
N GLY A 120 0.17 4.78 -9.35
CA GLY A 120 -0.92 4.94 -10.29
C GLY A 120 -1.53 3.60 -10.70
N SER A 121 -2.77 3.63 -11.16
CA SER A 121 -3.47 2.46 -11.72
C SER A 121 -3.13 2.27 -13.20
N THR A 122 -2.74 3.33 -13.90
CA THR A 122 -2.28 3.30 -15.29
C THR A 122 -0.77 3.49 -15.38
N LEU A 123 -0.17 3.15 -16.52
CA LEU A 123 1.25 3.38 -16.74
C LEU A 123 1.62 4.87 -16.66
N GLU A 124 0.77 5.73 -17.20
CA GLU A 124 0.96 7.19 -17.19
C GLU A 124 0.96 7.75 -15.77
N GLU A 125 -0.02 7.34 -14.96
CA GLU A 125 -0.11 7.71 -13.55
C GLU A 125 1.07 7.17 -12.74
N ASN A 126 1.50 5.92 -13.00
CA ASN A 126 2.67 5.34 -12.36
C ASN A 126 3.95 6.12 -12.69
N MET A 127 4.12 6.54 -13.94
CA MET A 127 5.25 7.39 -14.34
C MET A 127 5.19 8.75 -13.63
N ALA A 128 4.02 9.36 -13.52
CA ALA A 128 3.83 10.63 -12.81
C ALA A 128 4.16 10.53 -11.31
N CYS A 129 3.94 9.35 -10.71
CA CYS A 129 4.26 9.04 -9.31
C CYS A 129 5.64 8.38 -9.13
N ASN A 130 6.53 8.41 -10.13
CA ASN A 130 7.82 7.71 -10.12
C ASN A 130 7.70 6.24 -9.65
N PHE A 131 6.64 5.54 -10.04
CA PHE A 131 6.34 4.16 -9.60
C PHE A 131 6.27 3.99 -8.08
N GLY A 132 5.76 5.00 -7.38
CA GLY A 132 5.68 5.01 -5.93
C GLY A 132 7.03 5.26 -5.23
N MET A 133 8.00 5.82 -5.93
CA MET A 133 9.32 6.19 -5.39
C MET A 133 9.40 7.71 -5.17
N PRO A 134 9.19 8.21 -3.94
CA PRO A 134 9.25 9.63 -3.67
C PRO A 134 10.66 10.20 -3.80
N GLY A 135 10.72 11.44 -4.29
CA GLY A 135 11.89 12.29 -4.18
C GLY A 135 11.95 13.00 -2.82
N PRO A 136 12.96 13.85 -2.62
CA PRO A 136 13.12 14.59 -1.36
C PRO A 136 11.94 15.51 -1.06
N GLU A 137 11.28 16.02 -2.09
CA GLU A 137 10.09 16.87 -1.99
C GLU A 137 8.92 16.14 -1.35
N GLY A 138 8.70 14.85 -1.70
CA GLY A 138 7.67 14.01 -1.13
C GLY A 138 7.88 13.80 0.37
N TYR A 139 9.10 13.49 0.80
CA TYR A 139 9.42 13.33 2.22
C TYR A 139 9.31 14.64 2.99
N ARG A 140 9.72 15.78 2.42
CA ARG A 140 9.52 17.11 3.04
C ARG A 140 8.04 17.48 3.13
N LYS A 141 7.22 17.17 2.10
CA LYS A 141 5.76 17.31 2.14
C LYS A 141 5.18 16.49 3.30
N ALA A 142 5.57 15.22 3.41
CA ALA A 142 5.12 14.35 4.49
C ALA A 142 5.47 14.94 5.87
N LEU A 143 6.71 15.36 6.08
CA LEU A 143 7.13 15.98 7.34
C LEU A 143 6.33 17.25 7.67
N ARG A 144 6.10 18.09 6.67
CA ARG A 144 5.28 19.30 6.84
C ARG A 144 3.88 18.97 7.35
N LEU A 145 3.24 17.92 6.79
CA LEU A 145 1.93 17.45 7.21
C LEU A 145 1.95 16.87 8.62
N MET A 146 2.99 16.11 8.97
CA MET A 146 3.18 15.58 10.32
C MET A 146 3.34 16.70 11.37
N LYS A 147 4.14 17.72 11.09
CA LYS A 147 4.29 18.88 11.97
C LYS A 147 3.00 19.69 12.09
N GLN A 148 2.23 19.77 11.01
CA GLN A 148 0.91 20.39 11.07
C GLN A 148 -0.06 19.55 11.92
N ALA A 149 -0.02 18.23 11.80
CA ALA A 149 -0.83 17.33 12.62
C ALA A 149 -0.50 17.50 14.11
N GLU A 150 0.77 17.50 14.47
CA GLU A 150 1.25 17.73 15.83
C GLU A 150 0.76 19.07 16.40
N LYS A 151 0.91 20.15 15.63
CA LYS A 151 0.45 21.49 16.03
C LYS A 151 -1.04 21.54 16.36
N PHE A 152 -1.86 20.79 15.66
CA PHE A 152 -3.32 20.77 15.83
C PHE A 152 -3.84 19.55 16.63
N GLY A 153 -2.95 18.75 17.19
CA GLY A 153 -3.31 17.58 18.00
C GLY A 153 -4.03 16.47 17.23
N ARG A 154 -3.80 16.36 15.89
CA ARG A 154 -4.43 15.33 15.08
C ARG A 154 -3.58 14.05 15.04
N PRO A 155 -4.17 12.87 15.24
CA PRO A 155 -3.51 11.61 14.96
C PRO A 155 -3.05 11.53 13.49
N ILE A 156 -1.97 10.79 13.26
CA ILE A 156 -1.38 10.58 11.95
C ILE A 156 -1.55 9.12 11.56
N ILE A 157 -2.02 8.88 10.33
CA ILE A 157 -2.10 7.54 9.74
C ILE A 157 -1.25 7.55 8.48
N THR A 158 -0.23 6.68 8.44
CA THR A 158 0.62 6.57 7.26
C THR A 158 0.37 5.24 6.53
N PHE A 159 0.35 5.29 5.20
CA PHE A 159 0.22 4.12 4.32
C PHE A 159 1.51 3.93 3.54
N ILE A 160 2.08 2.72 3.63
CA ILE A 160 3.40 2.39 3.07
C ILE A 160 3.22 1.40 1.93
N ASP A 161 3.52 1.86 0.71
CA ASP A 161 3.59 1.03 -0.50
C ASP A 161 4.59 1.63 -1.48
N THR A 162 5.87 1.31 -1.31
CA THR A 162 6.97 1.83 -2.10
C THR A 162 8.08 0.79 -2.30
N PRO A 163 8.66 0.69 -3.50
CA PRO A 163 9.89 -0.07 -3.71
C PRO A 163 11.13 0.62 -3.13
N GLY A 164 11.00 1.86 -2.65
CA GLY A 164 12.07 2.65 -2.04
C GLY A 164 11.99 4.12 -2.40
N ALA A 165 12.98 4.90 -1.95
CA ALA A 165 13.13 6.29 -2.37
C ALA A 165 13.65 6.37 -3.81
N TYR A 166 13.30 7.43 -4.54
CA TYR A 166 13.77 7.63 -5.91
C TYR A 166 15.31 7.74 -5.96
N PRO A 167 15.99 6.85 -6.72
CA PRO A 167 17.45 6.75 -6.70
C PRO A 167 18.15 7.66 -7.73
N GLY A 168 17.44 8.66 -8.26
CA GLY A 168 17.98 9.56 -9.27
C GLY A 168 19.03 10.52 -8.71
N LYS A 169 20.04 10.86 -9.53
CA LYS A 169 21.09 11.81 -9.17
C LYS A 169 20.53 13.16 -8.73
N GLU A 170 19.47 13.62 -9.40
CA GLU A 170 18.81 14.88 -9.07
C GLU A 170 18.15 14.84 -7.66
N ALA A 171 17.69 13.68 -7.23
CA ALA A 171 17.14 13.52 -5.88
C ALA A 171 18.23 13.62 -4.82
N GLU A 172 19.40 13.01 -5.06
CA GLU A 172 20.56 13.13 -4.17
C GLU A 172 21.06 14.57 -4.09
N GLU A 173 21.17 15.28 -5.21
CA GLU A 173 21.56 16.69 -5.28
C GLU A 173 20.58 17.60 -4.52
N ARG A 174 19.30 17.22 -4.45
CA ARG A 174 18.26 17.95 -3.69
C ARG A 174 18.07 17.46 -2.26
N GLY A 175 18.94 16.57 -1.76
CA GLY A 175 18.99 16.14 -0.36
C GLY A 175 18.07 14.97 -0.01
N GLN A 176 18.01 13.93 -0.84
CA GLN A 176 17.21 12.72 -0.61
C GLN A 176 17.51 12.09 0.75
N GLY A 177 18.80 11.83 1.02
CA GLY A 177 19.22 11.22 2.29
C GLY A 177 18.89 12.10 3.51
N GLU A 178 19.06 13.40 3.41
CA GLU A 178 18.71 14.36 4.48
C GLU A 178 17.20 14.35 4.76
N ALA A 179 16.37 14.40 3.71
CA ALA A 179 14.92 14.42 3.87
C ALA A 179 14.40 13.15 4.57
N ILE A 180 14.94 11.98 4.21
CA ILE A 180 14.62 10.70 4.85
C ILE A 180 15.07 10.70 6.32
N ALA A 181 16.34 11.03 6.58
CA ALA A 181 16.90 11.04 7.93
C ALA A 181 16.15 12.01 8.85
N ARG A 182 15.77 13.16 8.33
CA ARG A 182 14.99 14.15 9.07
C ARG A 182 13.59 13.64 9.41
N ASN A 183 12.91 12.96 8.49
CA ASN A 183 11.63 12.33 8.79
C ASN A 183 11.75 11.33 9.94
N LEU A 184 12.77 10.45 9.93
CA LEU A 184 13.01 9.48 11.00
C LEU A 184 13.17 10.17 12.35
N MET A 185 14.02 11.20 12.40
CA MET A 185 14.29 11.95 13.61
C MET A 185 13.03 12.66 14.15
N GLU A 186 12.34 13.39 13.28
CA GLU A 186 11.18 14.19 13.67
C GLU A 186 9.96 13.31 14.03
N MET A 187 9.75 12.21 13.31
CA MET A 187 8.67 11.25 13.65
C MET A 187 8.88 10.61 15.01
N SER A 188 10.12 10.35 15.42
CA SER A 188 10.42 9.79 16.74
C SER A 188 10.09 10.73 17.89
N GLY A 189 10.02 12.04 17.62
CA GLY A 189 9.68 13.08 18.58
C GLY A 189 8.23 13.55 18.57
N LEU A 190 7.39 13.04 17.66
CA LEU A 190 5.99 13.45 17.58
C LEU A 190 5.21 13.08 18.85
N THR A 191 4.41 14.02 19.32
CA THR A 191 3.60 13.89 20.54
C THR A 191 2.16 13.42 20.28
N VAL A 192 1.74 13.37 19.02
CA VAL A 192 0.44 12.83 18.59
C VAL A 192 0.57 11.36 18.22
N PRO A 193 -0.52 10.55 18.35
CA PRO A 193 -0.48 9.15 17.92
C PRO A 193 -0.14 9.01 16.43
N VAL A 194 0.76 8.08 16.13
CA VAL A 194 1.13 7.72 14.75
C VAL A 194 0.86 6.23 14.53
N ILE A 195 0.11 5.90 13.50
CA ILE A 195 -0.17 4.54 13.06
C ILE A 195 0.35 4.37 11.64
N ALA A 196 1.26 3.43 11.44
CA ALA A 196 1.76 3.09 10.11
C ALA A 196 1.11 1.79 9.62
N VAL A 197 0.69 1.76 8.36
CA VAL A 197 0.07 0.60 7.72
C VAL A 197 0.86 0.24 6.48
N VAL A 198 1.51 -0.93 6.47
CA VAL A 198 2.16 -1.46 5.26
C VAL A 198 1.09 -2.14 4.41
N THR A 199 0.77 -1.53 3.27
CA THR A 199 -0.34 -1.99 2.41
C THR A 199 0.12 -2.83 1.24
N GLY A 200 1.35 -2.68 0.80
CA GLY A 200 1.95 -3.41 -0.30
C GLY A 200 3.42 -3.70 -0.05
N GLU A 201 4.30 -3.14 -0.85
CA GLU A 201 5.74 -3.23 -0.69
C GLU A 201 6.26 -2.09 0.19
N GLY A 202 6.94 -2.41 1.28
CA GLY A 202 7.64 -1.46 2.13
C GLY A 202 9.15 -1.67 2.05
N SER A 203 9.84 -0.87 1.22
CA SER A 203 11.27 -1.08 1.01
C SER A 203 12.14 0.07 1.48
N SER A 204 13.27 -0.30 2.11
CA SER A 204 14.41 0.57 2.38
C SER A 204 14.08 1.84 3.19
N GLY A 205 14.94 2.86 3.07
CA GLY A 205 14.76 4.15 3.71
C GLY A 205 13.50 4.89 3.29
N GLY A 206 13.00 4.62 2.07
CA GLY A 206 11.76 5.20 1.58
C GLY A 206 10.55 4.82 2.43
N ALA A 207 10.44 3.54 2.77
CA ALA A 207 9.39 3.04 3.66
C ALA A 207 9.60 3.53 5.11
N LEU A 208 10.84 3.54 5.59
CA LEU A 208 11.18 4.00 6.95
C LEU A 208 10.79 5.45 7.17
N ALA A 209 10.94 6.31 6.17
CA ALA A 209 10.63 7.74 6.26
C ALA A 209 9.15 8.06 6.57
N LEU A 210 8.26 7.06 6.45
CA LEU A 210 6.86 7.12 6.88
C LEU A 210 6.51 6.04 7.92
N GLY A 211 7.47 5.20 8.32
CA GLY A 211 7.24 3.97 9.10
C GLY A 211 7.51 4.10 10.61
N VAL A 212 8.05 5.21 11.09
CA VAL A 212 8.27 5.41 12.54
C VAL A 212 6.94 5.73 13.21
N ALA A 213 6.40 4.79 13.99
CA ALA A 213 5.03 4.89 14.51
C ALA A 213 4.89 4.23 15.89
N ASN A 214 3.83 4.62 16.62
CA ASN A 214 3.47 3.96 17.87
C ASN A 214 2.91 2.54 17.64
N HIS A 215 2.18 2.37 16.53
CA HIS A 215 1.66 1.08 16.08
C HIS A 215 1.94 0.89 14.60
N ILE A 216 2.41 -0.31 14.25
CA ILE A 216 2.65 -0.71 12.86
C ILE A 216 1.71 -1.86 12.55
N LEU A 217 0.89 -1.67 11.53
CA LEU A 217 0.00 -2.67 10.98
C LEU A 217 0.54 -3.11 9.62
N MET A 218 0.27 -4.34 9.26
CA MET A 218 0.69 -4.89 7.97
C MET A 218 -0.45 -5.70 7.38
N LEU A 219 -0.81 -5.43 6.12
CA LEU A 219 -1.82 -6.21 5.43
C LEU A 219 -1.27 -7.60 5.09
N GLU A 220 -2.19 -8.56 4.96
CA GLU A 220 -1.83 -9.90 4.47
C GLU A 220 -1.14 -9.80 3.10
N ASN A 221 -0.06 -10.54 2.93
CA ASN A 221 0.78 -10.54 1.73
C ASN A 221 1.47 -9.19 1.41
N ALA A 222 1.46 -8.23 2.32
CA ALA A 222 2.38 -7.11 2.25
C ALA A 222 3.78 -7.57 2.68
N VAL A 223 4.82 -6.90 2.19
CA VAL A 223 6.21 -7.21 2.50
C VAL A 223 6.92 -5.98 3.03
N TYR A 224 7.85 -6.19 3.96
CA TYR A 224 8.71 -5.11 4.45
C TYR A 224 10.16 -5.58 4.47
N SER A 225 11.03 -4.88 3.75
CA SER A 225 12.43 -5.27 3.62
C SER A 225 13.36 -4.07 3.43
N VAL A 226 14.64 -4.24 3.75
CA VAL A 226 15.66 -3.21 3.51
C VAL A 226 16.07 -3.17 2.04
N LEU A 227 16.08 -4.32 1.37
CA LEU A 227 16.43 -4.49 -0.04
C LEU A 227 15.34 -5.30 -0.74
N SER A 228 15.18 -5.09 -2.04
CA SER A 228 14.40 -6.02 -2.85
C SER A 228 15.10 -7.38 -2.95
N PRO A 229 14.39 -8.49 -3.16
CA PRO A 229 15.02 -9.80 -3.36
C PRO A 229 16.03 -9.82 -4.50
N GLU A 230 15.73 -9.12 -5.59
CA GLU A 230 16.63 -8.97 -6.74
C GLU A 230 17.90 -8.18 -6.36
N GLY A 231 17.73 -7.11 -5.58
CA GLY A 231 18.84 -6.31 -5.07
C GLY A 231 19.73 -7.12 -4.12
N PHE A 232 19.12 -7.90 -3.20
CA PHE A 232 19.82 -8.79 -2.30
C PHE A 232 20.65 -9.83 -3.07
N ALA A 233 20.04 -10.51 -4.05
CA ALA A 233 20.71 -11.53 -4.86
C ALA A 233 21.86 -10.92 -5.70
N SER A 234 21.63 -9.74 -6.31
CA SER A 234 22.66 -9.03 -7.08
C SER A 234 23.85 -8.61 -6.24
N ILE A 235 23.62 -8.10 -5.03
CA ILE A 235 24.70 -7.61 -4.16
C ILE A 235 25.52 -8.77 -3.58
N LEU A 236 24.85 -9.78 -3.01
CA LEU A 236 25.54 -10.87 -2.29
C LEU A 236 26.05 -11.96 -3.21
N TRP A 237 25.28 -12.31 -4.25
CA TRP A 237 25.63 -13.46 -5.11
C TRP A 237 26.06 -13.06 -6.51
N LYS A 238 25.98 -11.77 -6.86
CA LYS A 238 26.23 -11.27 -8.21
C LYS A 238 25.32 -11.88 -9.28
N ASP A 239 24.15 -12.37 -8.86
CA ASP A 239 23.20 -13.09 -9.71
C ASP A 239 21.76 -12.75 -9.30
N SER A 240 21.10 -11.87 -10.05
CA SER A 240 19.71 -11.45 -9.80
C SER A 240 18.69 -12.55 -10.08
N SER A 241 19.03 -13.61 -10.85
CA SER A 241 18.12 -14.71 -11.15
C SER A 241 17.79 -15.56 -9.92
N ARG A 242 18.58 -15.45 -8.85
CA ARG A 242 18.37 -16.13 -7.56
C ARG A 242 17.45 -15.37 -6.61
N SER A 243 16.63 -14.48 -7.12
CA SER A 243 15.67 -13.68 -6.30
C SER A 243 14.70 -14.54 -5.48
N GLY A 244 14.25 -15.69 -6.01
CA GLY A 244 13.38 -16.61 -5.28
C GLY A 244 14.03 -17.19 -4.03
N GLU A 245 15.33 -17.56 -4.08
CA GLU A 245 16.10 -18.01 -2.92
C GLU A 245 16.30 -16.85 -1.91
N ALA A 246 16.51 -15.63 -2.42
CA ALA A 246 16.62 -14.44 -1.58
C ALA A 246 15.29 -14.17 -0.82
N CYS A 247 14.12 -14.37 -1.45
CA CYS A 247 12.83 -14.24 -0.80
C CYS A 247 12.70 -15.14 0.43
N GLU A 248 13.09 -16.41 0.33
CA GLU A 248 12.98 -17.35 1.45
C GLU A 248 13.90 -16.94 2.63
N ILE A 249 15.15 -16.53 2.35
CA ILE A 249 16.09 -16.06 3.38
C ILE A 249 15.54 -14.78 4.06
N MET A 250 15.03 -13.84 3.30
CA MET A 250 14.48 -12.58 3.80
C MET A 250 13.23 -12.81 4.65
N LYS A 251 12.37 -13.76 4.29
CA LYS A 251 11.20 -14.17 5.07
C LYS A 251 11.59 -14.63 6.47
N GLU A 252 12.59 -15.46 6.60
CA GLU A 252 13.05 -15.92 7.90
C GLU A 252 13.55 -14.79 8.81
N ALA A 253 14.22 -13.80 8.23
CA ALA A 253 14.67 -12.63 8.96
C ALA A 253 13.51 -11.73 9.42
N ALA A 254 12.51 -11.53 8.57
CA ALA A 254 11.33 -10.75 8.88
C ALA A 254 10.45 -11.40 9.95
N CYS A 255 10.24 -12.73 9.91
CA CYS A 255 9.43 -13.45 10.89
C CYS A 255 10.01 -13.39 12.32
N ARG A 256 11.31 -13.25 12.49
CA ARG A 256 11.94 -13.16 13.82
C ARG A 256 11.74 -11.81 14.51
N ASN A 257 11.43 -10.76 13.75
CA ASN A 257 11.33 -9.37 14.26
C ASN A 257 9.89 -8.88 14.43
N THR A 258 8.87 -9.68 14.10
CA THR A 258 7.47 -9.27 14.06
C THR A 258 6.66 -9.59 15.32
N THR A 259 7.26 -9.70 16.47
CA THR A 259 6.54 -9.72 17.76
C THR A 259 5.94 -8.34 18.02
N GLY A 260 4.78 -8.07 17.45
CA GLY A 260 4.06 -6.80 17.60
C GLY A 260 3.20 -6.41 16.39
N PHE A 261 3.30 -7.10 15.27
CA PHE A 261 2.48 -6.82 14.09
C PHE A 261 1.10 -7.48 14.20
N THR A 262 0.05 -6.68 14.16
CA THR A 262 -1.31 -7.18 14.01
C THR A 262 -1.60 -7.30 12.52
N MET A 263 -1.69 -8.54 12.01
CA MET A 263 -2.05 -8.79 10.61
C MET A 263 -3.56 -8.56 10.41
N TRP A 264 -3.89 -7.70 9.48
CA TRP A 264 -5.26 -7.50 9.04
C TRP A 264 -5.48 -8.17 7.68
N SER A 265 -6.47 -9.08 7.60
CA SER A 265 -6.79 -9.81 6.38
C SER A 265 -7.69 -8.97 5.46
N ALA A 266 -7.28 -8.80 4.21
CA ALA A 266 -8.08 -8.12 3.17
C ALA A 266 -9.39 -8.88 2.82
N ARG A 267 -9.50 -10.17 3.21
CA ARG A 267 -10.70 -11.00 2.99
C ARG A 267 -11.99 -10.44 3.62
N ARG A 268 -11.92 -9.53 4.60
CA ARG A 268 -13.12 -8.96 5.24
C ARG A 268 -13.81 -7.87 4.44
N ARG A 269 -13.18 -7.27 3.44
CA ARG A 269 -13.82 -6.18 2.66
C ARG A 269 -14.95 -6.64 1.74
N ARG A 270 -14.95 -7.90 1.27
CA ARG A 270 -16.04 -8.44 0.44
C ARG A 270 -17.31 -8.79 1.24
N ARG A 271 -17.25 -8.88 2.58
CA ARG A 271 -18.42 -9.19 3.43
C ARG A 271 -19.06 -7.96 4.11
N ALA A 272 -18.36 -6.84 4.22
CA ALA A 272 -18.90 -5.64 4.88
C ALA A 272 -19.80 -4.78 3.98
N SER A 273 -19.77 -4.98 2.67
CA SER A 273 -20.69 -4.33 1.71
C SER A 273 -21.98 -5.09 1.46
N SER A 274 -22.22 -6.21 2.18
CA SER A 274 -23.45 -7.00 2.06
C SER A 274 -24.30 -7.00 3.32
N SER A 275 -24.04 -6.12 4.29
CA SER A 275 -24.86 -5.97 5.50
C SER A 275 -24.86 -4.52 6.00
N SER A 276 -25.59 -3.69 5.29
CA SER A 276 -26.26 -2.51 5.83
C SER A 276 -27.31 -2.03 4.82
#